data_588647907c6f5edadd4670c8ca4e97bd
#
_entry.id   588647907c6f5edadd4670c8ca4e97bd
#
_cell.length_a   1.000
_cell.length_b   1.000
_cell.length_c   1.000
_cell.angle_alpha   90.00
_cell.angle_beta   90.00
_cell.angle_gamma   90.00
#
_symmetry.space_group_name_H-M   'P 1'
#
loop_
_entity.id
_entity.type
_entity.pdbx_description
1 polymer ?
#
loop_
_entity_poly.entity_id
_entity_poly.type
_entity_poly.pdbx_seq_one_letter_code
_entity_poly.pdbx_strand_id
1 'polypeptide(L)'
;KEDVSSETREYYDYRDFEDVDSIKNSITTGKPIVANLEIMDDLLTRGYKLGILTARGMEDTVFEGLKEFLMYKNKNGDLIKIGDRLSRDLVFAINDIERVKELGGATDYEKKAEVIKTLLDTFDQIIFIDDDIKNIKAIKEMKRHLPDEEKNKLYVMTAKQN
;
A
#
# COMPACT_ATOMS: atom_id res chain seq x y z
N LYS A 1 20.15 -3.36 3.11
CA LYS A 1 19.57 -3.10 2.71
C LYS A 1 19.51 -2.81 1.64
N GLU A 2 19.53 -2.71 1.15
CA GLU A 2 19.35 -2.39 0.38
C GLU A 2 19.20 -2.79 -0.76
N ASP A 3 18.82 -3.36 -1.31
CA ASP A 3 18.72 -3.95 -2.44
C ASP A 3 17.67 -3.54 -3.25
N VAL A 4 16.88 -2.75 -2.90
CA VAL A 4 15.86 -1.99 -3.55
C VAL A 4 16.52 -0.89 -4.34
N SER A 5 16.04 -0.57 -5.52
CA SER A 5 16.62 0.50 -6.32
C SER A 5 16.53 1.82 -5.55
N SER A 6 17.44 2.72 -5.84
CA SER A 6 17.46 3.99 -5.14
C SER A 6 16.17 4.75 -5.33
N GLU A 7 15.62 4.76 -6.53
CA GLU A 7 14.38 5.48 -6.78
C GLU A 7 13.24 4.90 -5.97
N THR A 8 13.09 3.59 -5.94
CA THR A 8 12.04 2.96 -5.17
C THR A 8 12.21 3.27 -3.69
N ARG A 9 13.44 3.25 -3.24
CA ARG A 9 13.74 3.50 -1.86
C ARG A 9 13.45 4.94 -1.47
N GLU A 10 13.75 5.88 -2.35
CA GLU A 10 13.47 7.29 -2.10
C GLU A 10 11.99 7.55 -1.91
N TYR A 11 11.16 6.81 -2.63
CA TYR A 11 9.72 7.02 -2.54
C TYR A 11 9.11 6.32 -1.36
N TYR A 12 9.58 5.13 -1.07
CA TYR A 12 8.90 4.24 -0.15
C TYR A 12 9.83 3.58 0.84
N ASP A 13 10.91 4.26 1.20
CA ASP A 13 11.81 3.74 2.20
C ASP A 13 11.23 4.03 3.58
N TYR A 14 10.64 3.02 4.18
CA TYR A 14 9.92 3.17 5.42
C TYR A 14 10.67 2.64 6.63
N ARG A 15 11.93 2.25 6.42
CA ARG A 15 12.65 1.51 7.45
C ARG A 15 12.87 2.28 8.73
N ASP A 16 13.09 3.58 8.63
CA ASP A 16 13.44 4.40 9.77
C ASP A 16 12.35 5.38 10.17
N PHE A 17 11.14 5.18 9.74
CA PHE A 17 10.10 6.14 9.99
C PHE A 17 9.38 5.86 11.28
N GLU A 18 9.98 6.31 12.35
CA GLU A 18 9.39 6.16 13.66
C GLU A 18 8.84 7.47 14.19
N ASP A 19 9.08 8.57 13.49
CA ASP A 19 8.55 9.87 13.91
C ASP A 19 7.84 10.57 12.76
N VAL A 20 7.05 11.57 13.14
CA VAL A 20 6.17 12.29 12.20
C VAL A 20 6.95 12.99 11.11
N ASP A 21 8.06 13.63 11.48
CA ASP A 21 8.83 14.41 10.52
C ASP A 21 9.50 13.52 9.47
N SER A 22 10.00 12.37 9.89
CA SER A 22 10.60 11.42 8.95
C SER A 22 9.59 10.92 7.93
N ILE A 23 8.38 10.62 8.38
CA ILE A 23 7.31 10.17 7.49
C ILE A 23 6.97 11.26 6.49
N LYS A 24 6.78 12.49 6.96
CA LYS A 24 6.45 13.62 6.09
C LYS A 24 7.56 13.87 5.07
N ASN A 25 8.80 13.87 5.50
CA ASN A 25 9.93 14.08 4.59
C ASN A 25 9.97 13.04 3.49
N SER A 26 9.76 11.79 3.84
CA SER A 26 9.77 10.70 2.87
C SER A 26 8.71 10.91 1.79
N ILE A 27 7.52 11.31 2.19
CA ILE A 27 6.42 11.51 1.25
C ILE A 27 6.64 12.73 0.37
N THR A 28 7.14 13.83 0.94
CA THR A 28 7.32 15.07 0.20
C THR A 28 8.53 15.07 -0.71
N THR A 29 9.61 14.38 -0.34
CA THR A 29 10.84 14.41 -1.12
C THR A 29 10.98 13.25 -2.09
N GLY A 30 10.22 12.18 -1.91
CA GLY A 30 10.25 11.06 -2.83
C GLY A 30 9.54 11.40 -4.13
N LYS A 31 9.92 10.70 -5.18
CA LYS A 31 9.27 10.86 -6.48
C LYS A 31 8.43 9.61 -6.75
N PRO A 32 7.14 9.75 -6.95
CA PRO A 32 6.30 8.59 -7.22
C PRO A 32 6.66 7.93 -8.55
N ILE A 33 6.47 6.63 -8.62
CA ILE A 33 6.62 5.91 -9.87
C ILE A 33 5.32 6.10 -10.64
N VAL A 34 5.34 6.99 -11.62
CA VAL A 34 4.14 7.46 -12.31
C VAL A 34 3.31 6.32 -12.87
N ALA A 35 3.97 5.29 -13.42
CA ALA A 35 3.24 4.17 -14.01
C ALA A 35 2.34 3.47 -12.97
N ASN A 36 2.79 3.38 -11.73
CA ASN A 36 1.98 2.77 -10.67
C ASN A 36 0.81 3.67 -10.28
N LEU A 37 1.04 4.98 -10.26
CA LEU A 37 -0.02 5.94 -9.94
C LEU A 37 -1.07 6.00 -11.04
N GLU A 38 -0.66 5.83 -12.30
CA GLU A 38 -1.61 5.77 -13.41
C GLU A 38 -2.51 4.54 -13.30
N ILE A 39 -1.96 3.41 -12.87
CA ILE A 39 -2.76 2.21 -12.64
C ILE A 39 -3.78 2.46 -11.53
N MET A 40 -3.35 3.09 -10.43
CA MET A 40 -4.26 3.42 -9.33
C MET A 40 -5.38 4.35 -9.81
N ASP A 41 -5.02 5.39 -10.56
CA ASP A 41 -5.99 6.35 -11.07
C ASP A 41 -7.02 5.67 -11.96
N ASP A 42 -6.57 4.78 -12.84
CA ASP A 42 -7.46 4.03 -13.72
C ASP A 42 -8.43 3.17 -12.92
N LEU A 43 -7.94 2.47 -11.90
CA LEU A 43 -8.78 1.65 -11.04
C LEU A 43 -9.80 2.48 -10.28
N LEU A 44 -9.38 3.64 -9.77
CA LEU A 44 -10.29 4.54 -9.08
C LEU A 44 -11.39 5.04 -10.01
N THR A 45 -11.05 5.32 -11.25
CA THR A 45 -12.02 5.74 -12.27
C THR A 45 -13.05 4.65 -12.52
N ARG A 46 -12.67 3.40 -12.37
CA ARG A 46 -13.56 2.26 -12.54
C ARG A 46 -14.37 1.93 -11.28
N GLY A 47 -14.25 2.72 -10.25
CA GLY A 47 -15.07 2.54 -9.05
C GLY A 47 -14.39 1.83 -7.90
N TYR A 48 -13.12 1.47 -8.04
CA TYR A 48 -12.38 0.87 -6.93
C TYR A 48 -12.10 1.91 -5.85
N LYS A 49 -12.00 1.45 -4.61
CA LYS A 49 -11.56 2.29 -3.50
C LYS A 49 -10.06 2.11 -3.31
N LEU A 50 -9.41 3.17 -2.85
CA LEU A 50 -7.97 3.15 -2.62
C LEU A 50 -7.68 2.80 -1.17
N GLY A 51 -6.85 1.79 -0.97
CA GLY A 51 -6.34 1.43 0.33
C GLY A 51 -4.83 1.45 0.33
N ILE A 52 -4.25 1.54 1.52
CA ILE A 52 -2.81 1.52 1.72
C ILE A 52 -2.48 0.46 2.76
N LEU A 53 -1.48 -0.35 2.44
CA LEU A 53 -1.02 -1.39 3.34
C LEU A 53 0.51 -1.25 3.43
N THR A 54 0.98 -0.78 4.57
CA THR A 54 2.39 -0.43 4.73
C THR A 54 2.96 -1.02 6.02
N ALA A 55 4.27 -1.27 6.01
CA ALA A 55 4.97 -1.77 7.20
C ALA A 55 5.27 -0.68 8.23
N ARG A 56 4.88 0.55 7.97
CA ARG A 56 5.12 1.65 8.91
C ARG A 56 4.29 1.52 10.18
N GLY A 57 4.69 2.29 11.17
CA GLY A 57 3.83 2.61 12.31
C GLY A 57 3.15 3.95 12.06
N MET A 58 2.50 4.49 13.09
CA MET A 58 1.88 5.83 13.07
C MET A 58 0.87 5.99 11.93
N GLU A 59 -0.15 5.17 11.96
CA GLU A 59 -1.14 5.06 10.88
C GLU A 59 -1.83 6.37 10.53
N ASP A 60 -2.18 7.19 11.52
CA ASP A 60 -2.81 8.48 11.26
C ASP A 60 -1.88 9.42 10.49
N THR A 61 -0.60 9.41 10.85
CA THR A 61 0.39 10.25 10.17
C THR A 61 0.59 9.81 8.72
N VAL A 62 0.62 8.50 8.49
CA VAL A 62 0.71 7.95 7.13
C VAL A 62 -0.50 8.40 6.31
N PHE A 63 -1.69 8.29 6.87
CA PHE A 63 -2.90 8.70 6.17
C PHE A 63 -2.86 10.18 5.81
N GLU A 64 -2.56 11.04 6.78
CA GLU A 64 -2.56 12.47 6.55
C GLU A 64 -1.50 12.89 5.54
N GLY A 65 -0.32 12.30 5.62
CA GLY A 65 0.74 12.60 4.68
C GLY A 65 0.41 12.19 3.25
N LEU A 66 -0.11 10.98 3.08
CA LEU A 66 -0.49 10.51 1.75
C LEU A 66 -1.68 11.28 1.20
N LYS A 67 -2.64 11.62 2.05
CA LYS A 67 -3.79 12.41 1.61
C LYS A 67 -3.35 13.75 1.04
N GLU A 68 -2.35 14.36 1.64
CA GLU A 68 -1.87 15.69 1.23
C GLU A 68 -0.91 15.63 0.06
N PHE A 69 -0.02 14.65 0.02
CA PHE A 69 1.13 14.67 -0.88
C PHE A 69 1.13 13.62 -1.98
N LEU A 70 0.22 12.65 -1.97
CA LEU A 70 0.21 11.62 -3.00
C LEU A 70 -0.45 12.17 -4.27
N MET A 71 0.38 12.58 -5.23
CA MET A 71 -0.09 13.20 -6.44
C MET A 71 0.89 12.99 -7.59
N TYR A 72 0.43 13.17 -8.82
CA TYR A 72 1.31 13.10 -9.99
C TYR A 72 0.72 13.96 -11.12
N LYS A 73 1.56 14.29 -12.10
CA LYS A 73 1.08 14.95 -13.32
C LYS A 73 0.82 13.89 -14.39
N ASN A 74 -0.37 13.93 -14.96
CA ASN A 74 -0.72 13.00 -16.03
C ASN A 74 -0.15 13.46 -17.36
N LYS A 75 -0.43 12.73 -18.43
CA LYS A 75 0.11 13.05 -19.76
C LYS A 75 -0.37 14.39 -20.29
N ASN A 76 -1.51 14.86 -19.83
CA ASN A 76 -2.07 16.13 -20.25
C ASN A 76 -1.54 17.31 -19.44
N GLY A 77 -0.66 17.05 -18.47
CA GLY A 77 -0.12 18.08 -17.61
C GLY A 77 -1.00 18.40 -16.42
N ASP A 78 -2.11 17.70 -16.24
CA ASP A 78 -3.00 17.93 -15.11
C ASP A 78 -2.44 17.31 -13.84
N LEU A 79 -2.58 18.02 -12.74
CA LEU A 79 -2.18 17.49 -11.43
C LEU A 79 -3.28 16.60 -10.89
N ILE A 80 -2.96 15.33 -10.73
CA ILE A 80 -3.92 14.34 -10.20
C ILE A 80 -3.55 14.07 -8.76
N LYS A 81 -4.43 14.43 -7.85
CA LYS A 81 -4.19 14.27 -6.42
C LYS A 81 -4.87 12.99 -5.93
N ILE A 82 -4.18 11.89 -6.10
CA ILE A 82 -4.70 10.57 -5.72
C ILE A 82 -5.00 10.50 -4.23
N GLY A 83 -4.22 11.20 -3.42
CA GLY A 83 -4.42 11.21 -1.97
C GLY A 83 -5.81 11.62 -1.54
N ASP A 84 -6.50 12.46 -2.34
CA ASP A 84 -7.86 12.88 -2.01
C ASP A 84 -8.86 11.71 -2.08
N ARG A 85 -8.50 10.63 -2.77
CA ARG A 85 -9.36 9.46 -2.90
C ARG A 85 -9.11 8.42 -1.82
N LEU A 86 -8.17 8.68 -0.93
CA LEU A 86 -7.78 7.73 0.10
C LEU A 86 -8.83 7.68 1.21
N SER A 87 -9.23 6.47 1.58
CA SER A 87 -10.20 6.25 2.66
C SER A 87 -9.43 5.91 3.94
N ARG A 88 -9.74 6.62 5.04
CA ARG A 88 -9.05 6.36 6.30
C ARG A 88 -9.23 4.92 6.77
N ASP A 89 -10.41 4.36 6.53
CA ASP A 89 -10.71 2.98 6.94
C ASP A 89 -9.88 1.94 6.20
N LEU A 90 -9.26 2.32 5.09
CA LEU A 90 -8.47 1.42 4.27
C LEU A 90 -6.98 1.73 4.33
N VAL A 91 -6.55 2.45 5.35
CA VAL A 91 -5.12 2.68 5.59
C VAL A 91 -4.69 1.81 6.75
N PHE A 92 -3.76 0.90 6.47
CA PHE A 92 -3.26 -0.07 7.44
C PHE A 92 -1.75 0.06 7.55
N ALA A 93 -1.30 0.63 8.66
CA ALA A 93 0.12 0.66 9.01
C ALA A 93 0.32 -0.47 10.02
N ILE A 94 0.84 -1.58 9.54
CA ILE A 94 0.79 -2.85 10.30
C ILE A 94 1.70 -2.86 11.53
N ASN A 95 2.59 -1.89 11.66
CA ASN A 95 3.41 -1.75 12.86
C ASN A 95 2.96 -0.59 13.74
N ASP A 96 1.81 0.00 13.44
CA ASP A 96 1.14 0.91 14.37
C ASP A 96 0.80 0.12 15.63
N ILE A 97 0.91 0.77 16.79
CA ILE A 97 0.78 0.09 18.07
C ILE A 97 -0.58 -0.62 18.21
N GLU A 98 -1.64 -0.02 17.70
CA GLU A 98 -2.96 -0.64 17.76
C GLU A 98 -3.07 -1.83 16.80
N ARG A 99 -2.48 -1.71 15.61
CA ARG A 99 -2.48 -2.81 14.66
C ARG A 99 -1.67 -4.00 15.14
N VAL A 100 -0.55 -3.74 15.80
CA VAL A 100 0.27 -4.82 16.36
C VAL A 100 -0.54 -5.61 17.39
N LYS A 101 -1.36 -4.93 18.18
CA LYS A 101 -2.23 -5.62 19.13
C LYS A 101 -3.22 -6.55 18.44
N GLU A 102 -3.76 -6.11 17.30
CA GLU A 102 -4.71 -6.91 16.54
C GLU A 102 -4.06 -8.06 15.80
N LEU A 103 -2.90 -7.80 15.21
CA LEU A 103 -2.27 -8.74 14.27
C LEU A 103 -1.25 -9.66 14.92
N GLY A 104 -0.87 -9.37 16.16
CA GLY A 104 0.08 -10.18 16.90
C GLY A 104 1.52 -9.96 16.46
N GLY A 105 2.39 -10.91 16.82
CA GLY A 105 3.83 -10.80 16.61
C GLY A 105 4.35 -11.41 15.32
N ALA A 106 3.54 -11.51 14.30
CA ALA A 106 3.91 -12.10 13.02
C ALA A 106 4.88 -11.18 12.25
N THR A 107 5.46 -11.72 11.20
CA THR A 107 6.31 -10.93 10.30
C THR A 107 5.47 -9.91 9.54
N ASP A 108 6.13 -8.92 8.95
CA ASP A 108 5.43 -7.89 8.19
C ASP A 108 4.59 -8.49 7.06
N TYR A 109 5.15 -9.42 6.30
CA TYR A 109 4.42 -10.01 5.18
C TYR A 109 3.24 -10.88 5.66
N GLU A 110 3.37 -11.50 6.82
CA GLU A 110 2.26 -12.27 7.40
C GLU A 110 1.15 -11.34 7.89
N LYS A 111 1.51 -10.22 8.51
CA LYS A 111 0.53 -9.23 8.94
C LYS A 111 -0.23 -8.66 7.74
N LYS A 112 0.48 -8.38 6.65
CA LYS A 112 -0.17 -7.89 5.43
C LYS A 112 -1.13 -8.91 4.86
N ALA A 113 -0.74 -10.18 4.85
CA ALA A 113 -1.63 -11.24 4.38
C ALA A 113 -2.90 -11.32 5.23
N GLU A 114 -2.75 -11.15 6.54
CA GLU A 114 -3.89 -11.20 7.45
C GLU A 114 -4.87 -10.06 7.18
N VAL A 115 -4.34 -8.85 6.92
CA VAL A 115 -5.19 -7.71 6.58
C VAL A 115 -5.98 -8.00 5.30
N ILE A 116 -5.31 -8.49 4.26
CA ILE A 116 -5.98 -8.80 2.99
C ILE A 116 -7.07 -9.86 3.20
N LYS A 117 -6.77 -10.88 3.98
CA LYS A 117 -7.74 -11.93 4.27
C LYS A 117 -8.99 -11.37 4.93
N THR A 118 -8.81 -10.45 5.87
CA THR A 118 -9.94 -9.81 6.54
C THR A 118 -10.76 -8.98 5.54
N LEU A 119 -10.09 -8.26 4.64
CA LEU A 119 -10.77 -7.43 3.66
C LEU A 119 -11.58 -8.24 2.64
N LEU A 120 -11.24 -9.49 2.43
CA LEU A 120 -12.01 -10.35 1.52
C LEU A 120 -13.44 -10.60 2.01
N ASP A 121 -13.69 -10.41 3.29
CA ASP A 121 -15.05 -10.51 3.82
C ASP A 121 -15.91 -9.32 3.47
N THR A 122 -15.29 -8.18 3.16
CA THR A 122 -15.99 -6.92 2.93
C THR A 122 -16.11 -6.59 1.45
N PHE A 123 -15.10 -6.90 0.66
CA PHE A 123 -15.04 -6.47 -0.74
C PHE A 123 -15.21 -7.63 -1.69
N ASP A 124 -15.91 -7.38 -2.80
CA ASP A 124 -16.12 -8.36 -3.84
C ASP A 124 -14.88 -8.62 -4.67
N GLN A 125 -13.97 -7.67 -4.70
CA GLN A 125 -12.77 -7.76 -5.50
C GLN A 125 -11.66 -6.94 -4.85
N ILE A 126 -10.48 -7.53 -4.74
CA ILE A 126 -9.30 -6.86 -4.19
C ILE A 126 -8.15 -7.01 -5.17
N ILE A 127 -7.50 -5.90 -5.47
CA ILE A 127 -6.28 -5.90 -6.25
C ILE A 127 -5.16 -5.44 -5.33
N PHE A 128 -4.25 -6.36 -5.01
CA PHE A 128 -3.09 -6.08 -4.16
C PHE A 128 -1.89 -5.82 -5.04
N ILE A 129 -1.28 -4.65 -4.90
CA ILE A 129 -0.14 -4.23 -5.69
C ILE A 129 1.01 -3.90 -4.75
N ASP A 130 2.14 -4.55 -4.92
CA ASP A 130 3.31 -4.34 -4.06
C ASP A 130 4.57 -4.60 -4.90
N ASP A 131 5.67 -3.96 -4.52
CA ASP A 131 6.95 -4.17 -5.19
C ASP A 131 7.84 -5.14 -4.43
N ASP A 132 7.51 -5.47 -3.19
CA ASP A 132 8.29 -6.39 -2.37
C ASP A 132 7.89 -7.83 -2.66
N ILE A 133 8.84 -8.59 -3.18
CA ILE A 133 8.58 -9.97 -3.57
C ILE A 133 8.17 -10.84 -2.38
N LYS A 134 8.63 -10.53 -1.18
CA LYS A 134 8.26 -11.28 0.02
C LYS A 134 6.77 -11.11 0.32
N ASN A 135 6.28 -9.88 0.18
CA ASN A 135 4.86 -9.59 0.37
C ASN A 135 4.03 -10.30 -0.70
N ILE A 136 4.47 -10.21 -1.95
CA ILE A 136 3.78 -10.86 -3.07
C ILE A 136 3.68 -12.36 -2.83
N LYS A 137 4.78 -12.99 -2.45
CA LYS A 137 4.80 -14.44 -2.20
C LYS A 137 3.87 -14.82 -1.05
N ALA A 138 3.87 -14.05 0.02
CA ALA A 138 3.03 -14.35 1.18
C ALA A 138 1.55 -14.24 0.82
N ILE A 139 1.17 -13.22 0.05
CA ILE A 139 -0.21 -13.06 -0.38
C ILE A 139 -0.62 -14.20 -1.34
N LYS A 140 0.24 -14.56 -2.27
CA LYS A 140 -0.03 -15.66 -3.19
C LYS A 140 -0.17 -16.98 -2.45
N GLU A 141 0.66 -17.20 -1.44
CA GLU A 141 0.58 -18.42 -0.63
C GLU A 141 -0.73 -18.46 0.14
N MET A 142 -1.11 -17.36 0.76
CA MET A 142 -2.38 -17.25 1.46
C MET A 142 -3.54 -17.53 0.50
N LYS A 143 -3.47 -16.96 -0.70
CA LYS A 143 -4.52 -17.13 -1.72
C LYS A 143 -4.70 -18.60 -2.09
N ARG A 144 -3.61 -19.38 -2.18
CA ARG A 144 -3.68 -20.79 -2.55
C ARG A 144 -4.54 -21.60 -1.59
N HIS A 145 -4.63 -21.18 -0.34
CA HIS A 145 -5.36 -21.90 0.70
C HIS A 145 -6.77 -21.36 0.93
N LEU A 146 -7.20 -20.37 0.15
CA LEU A 146 -8.55 -19.82 0.27
C LEU A 146 -9.56 -20.72 -0.45
N PRO A 147 -10.83 -20.72 -0.01
CA PRO A 147 -11.91 -21.30 -0.81
C PRO A 147 -11.98 -20.65 -2.18
N ASP A 148 -12.47 -21.37 -3.18
CA ASP A 148 -12.51 -20.89 -4.55
C ASP A 148 -13.24 -19.55 -4.70
N GLU A 149 -14.34 -19.36 -3.96
CA GLU A 149 -15.08 -18.10 -3.99
C GLU A 149 -14.22 -16.92 -3.62
N GLU A 150 -13.42 -17.04 -2.56
CA GLU A 150 -12.56 -15.96 -2.11
C GLU A 150 -11.31 -15.84 -2.98
N LYS A 151 -10.80 -16.96 -3.44
CA LYS A 151 -9.64 -16.98 -4.32
C LYS A 151 -9.91 -16.15 -5.57
N ASN A 152 -11.10 -16.22 -6.11
CA ASN A 152 -11.46 -15.50 -7.32
C ASN A 152 -11.66 -14.01 -7.11
N LYS A 153 -11.73 -13.56 -5.86
CA LYS A 153 -11.85 -12.13 -5.55
C LYS A 153 -10.50 -11.41 -5.49
N LEU A 154 -9.42 -12.15 -5.35
CA LEU A 154 -8.11 -11.58 -5.06
C LEU A 154 -7.18 -11.65 -6.27
N TYR A 155 -6.69 -10.48 -6.68
CA TYR A 155 -5.70 -10.34 -7.75
C TYR A 155 -4.42 -9.78 -7.14
N VAL A 156 -3.29 -10.39 -7.49
CA VAL A 156 -1.99 -10.00 -6.95
C VAL A 156 -1.12 -9.54 -8.10
N MET A 157 -0.63 -8.32 -8.01
CA MET A 157 0.20 -7.72 -9.05
C MET A 157 1.50 -7.19 -8.46
N THR A 158 2.58 -7.34 -9.21
CA THR A 158 3.85 -6.74 -8.82
C THR A 158 3.90 -5.31 -9.34
N ALA A 159 4.19 -4.37 -8.44
CA ALA A 159 4.30 -2.97 -8.83
C ALA A 159 5.53 -2.77 -9.72
N LYS A 160 5.43 -1.80 -10.62
CA LYS A 160 6.55 -1.46 -11.50
C LYS A 160 7.64 -0.76 -10.71
N GLN A 161 8.87 -1.01 -11.14
CA GLN A 161 10.04 -0.38 -10.56
C GLN A 161 10.80 0.36 -11.65
N ASN A 162 11.53 1.38 -11.26
CA ASN A 162 12.37 2.13 -12.20
C ASN A 162 13.62 1.36 -12.56
#